data_2f5c2b331e5ff4748770547fff003669
#
_entry.id   2f5c2b331e5ff4748770547fff003669
#
_cell.length_a   1.000
_cell.length_b   1.000
_cell.length_c   1.000
_cell.angle_alpha   90.00
_cell.angle_beta   90.00
_cell.angle_gamma   90.00
#
_symmetry.space_group_name_H-M   'P 1'
#
loop_
_entity.id
_entity.type
_entity.pdbx_description
1 polymer ?
#
loop_
_entity_poly.entity_id
_entity_poly.type
_entity_poly.pdbx_seq_one_letter_code
_entity_poly.pdbx_strand_id
1 'polypeptide(L)'
;VPQGKGESGSKTLINADKGGCQMQTESLVKSQIISSLEKVFADEGLDFPACNAHSMLRNEVYSFQLACRSTEKLRNVQVKVSSPLESHLSIYQVGLIPVELPLNKDWDRNVLRTTPGLYPDLLEPVTEEDIVLLPGQSRALWFSLGGDALLEPGNYPLDISLESENGVELTRARLEIEVIDALLPPQEIIHTEWLHADCLATWYNVEVFSEEHWRRLEQYIACAVQHGVNMIFTPLFTPPLDTLVGGERPTVQLVGVTKGKDRYSFDFSSLARWIDLCDGLGVQYFEFSHLFTQWGARHAPKIVAMEDGELKRIFGWETDAQSPEYAAFLDQFLPELVRFLKEQKLQRRSFFHISDEPLKEHLDSYGSASAIMRRHLSEFPIMDALSDYDFYEAGLVQTPIPAADSIEPFLENRVPNLWTYYCSGQDRDVSNRFICQPSARHRILGFQLYKHQIRGFLHWGFNFYYSQNSAFPIDPYRVTDGHYWVPAGD
;
A
#
# COMPACT_ATOMS: atom_id res chain seq x y z
N VAL A 1 -42.31 -34.63 -32.61
CA VAL A 1 -43.15 -34.37 -33.78
C VAL A 1 -44.62 -34.68 -33.40
N PRO A 2 -45.64 -33.86 -33.70
CA PRO A 2 -45.86 -33.24 -34.99
C PRO A 2 -46.14 -31.72 -34.98
N GLN A 3 -46.07 -31.20 -36.18
CA GLN A 3 -46.37 -29.87 -36.71
C GLN A 3 -47.83 -29.43 -36.51
N GLY A 4 -48.03 -28.09 -36.41
CA GLY A 4 -49.34 -27.45 -36.62
C GLY A 4 -49.11 -25.99 -37.11
N LYS A 5 -49.44 -25.74 -38.37
CA LYS A 5 -49.50 -24.45 -39.07
C LYS A 5 -50.79 -23.71 -38.75
N GLY A 6 -50.75 -22.37 -38.89
CA GLY A 6 -51.97 -21.52 -38.97
C GLY A 6 -51.61 -20.07 -38.66
N GLU A 7 -51.31 -19.30 -39.60
CA GLU A 7 -51.92 -18.21 -40.39
C GLU A 7 -52.43 -16.98 -39.59
N SER A 8 -51.78 -15.84 -39.88
CA SER A 8 -52.24 -14.54 -40.30
C SER A 8 -53.41 -13.85 -39.56
N GLY A 9 -53.15 -12.62 -39.16
CA GLY A 9 -54.15 -11.65 -38.73
C GLY A 9 -53.59 -10.27 -38.49
N SER A 10 -53.21 -9.57 -39.54
CA SER A 10 -52.98 -8.13 -39.57
C SER A 10 -54.22 -7.37 -39.13
N LYS A 11 -54.14 -6.54 -38.11
CA LYS A 11 -55.06 -5.41 -37.93
C LYS A 11 -54.24 -4.14 -37.68
N THR A 12 -54.05 -3.41 -38.73
CA THR A 12 -53.65 -2.00 -38.75
C THR A 12 -54.74 -1.17 -38.08
N LEU A 13 -54.43 -0.51 -36.99
CA LEU A 13 -55.20 0.67 -36.49
C LEU A 13 -54.29 1.85 -36.64
N ILE A 14 -54.58 2.64 -37.66
CA ILE A 14 -54.03 4.01 -37.87
C ILE A 14 -54.78 4.91 -36.88
N ASN A 15 -54.09 5.46 -35.90
CA ASN A 15 -54.47 6.71 -35.24
C ASN A 15 -53.34 7.71 -35.47
N ALA A 16 -53.59 8.62 -36.34
CA ALA A 16 -52.75 9.81 -36.58
C ALA A 16 -53.04 10.79 -35.42
N ASP A 17 -52.06 10.93 -34.54
CA ASP A 17 -51.97 12.12 -33.71
C ASP A 17 -50.57 12.72 -33.87
N LYS A 18 -50.57 13.98 -34.28
CA LYS A 18 -49.38 14.77 -34.57
C LYS A 18 -48.73 15.18 -33.25
N GLY A 19 -47.84 14.35 -32.76
CA GLY A 19 -46.85 14.70 -31.76
C GLY A 19 -45.52 14.14 -32.21
N GLY A 20 -44.58 15.01 -32.57
CA GLY A 20 -43.25 14.61 -32.97
C GLY A 20 -42.58 13.82 -31.81
N CYS A 21 -42.59 12.54 -31.90
CA CYS A 21 -41.76 11.68 -31.08
C CYS A 21 -40.31 11.91 -31.53
N GLN A 22 -39.60 12.80 -30.88
CA GLN A 22 -38.15 12.75 -30.91
C GLN A 22 -37.78 11.39 -30.28
N MET A 23 -37.44 10.45 -31.13
CA MET A 23 -36.67 9.28 -30.66
C MET A 23 -35.36 9.86 -30.07
N GLN A 24 -35.31 9.99 -28.74
CA GLN A 24 -34.04 10.11 -28.05
C GLN A 24 -33.31 8.81 -28.39
N THR A 25 -32.39 8.86 -29.34
CA THR A 25 -31.37 7.81 -29.52
C THR A 25 -30.67 7.71 -28.15
N GLU A 26 -30.96 6.68 -27.38
CA GLU A 26 -30.20 6.42 -26.16
C GLU A 26 -28.72 6.40 -26.55
N SER A 27 -27.92 7.18 -25.85
CA SER A 27 -26.46 7.25 -26.05
C SER A 27 -25.91 5.83 -25.91
N LEU A 28 -25.09 5.41 -26.87
CA LEU A 28 -24.45 4.10 -26.87
C LEU A 28 -23.62 3.86 -25.59
N VAL A 29 -23.02 4.93 -25.07
CA VAL A 29 -22.25 4.92 -23.82
C VAL A 29 -22.84 5.97 -22.89
N LYS A 30 -23.23 5.55 -21.68
CA LYS A 30 -23.53 6.44 -20.56
C LYS A 30 -22.27 6.67 -19.76
N SER A 31 -22.02 7.89 -19.30
CA SER A 31 -20.90 8.21 -18.43
C SER A 31 -21.28 9.21 -17.36
N GLN A 32 -20.54 9.17 -16.24
CA GLN A 32 -20.72 10.06 -15.10
C GLN A 32 -19.39 10.34 -14.44
N ILE A 33 -19.11 11.61 -14.13
CA ILE A 33 -17.99 11.98 -13.25
C ILE A 33 -18.40 11.69 -11.81
N ILE A 34 -17.53 11.00 -11.10
CA ILE A 34 -17.73 10.56 -9.72
C ILE A 34 -16.48 10.81 -8.88
N SER A 35 -16.66 10.77 -7.56
CA SER A 35 -15.55 10.88 -6.62
C SER A 35 -14.56 9.73 -6.79
N SER A 36 -13.27 9.99 -6.53
CA SER A 36 -12.26 8.94 -6.39
C SER A 36 -12.55 7.96 -5.24
N LEU A 37 -13.45 8.30 -4.31
CA LEU A 37 -13.84 7.45 -3.18
C LEU A 37 -14.90 6.40 -3.54
N GLU A 38 -15.48 6.47 -4.74
CA GLU A 38 -16.47 5.48 -5.21
C GLU A 38 -15.78 4.25 -5.79
N LYS A 39 -16.39 3.08 -5.62
CA LYS A 39 -15.96 1.82 -6.25
C LYS A 39 -16.96 1.40 -7.32
N VAL A 40 -16.50 1.30 -8.56
CA VAL A 40 -17.34 0.96 -9.72
C VAL A 40 -17.30 -0.54 -9.98
N PHE A 41 -18.27 -1.27 -9.47
CA PHE A 41 -18.41 -2.70 -9.73
C PHE A 41 -18.97 -2.95 -11.13
N ALA A 42 -18.40 -3.90 -11.85
CA ALA A 42 -18.73 -4.18 -13.25
C ALA A 42 -20.20 -4.60 -13.48
N ASP A 43 -20.80 -5.27 -12.52
CA ASP A 43 -22.15 -5.81 -12.53
C ASP A 43 -23.22 -4.84 -11.99
N GLU A 44 -22.82 -3.66 -11.54
CA GLU A 44 -23.73 -2.61 -11.02
C GLU A 44 -23.97 -1.51 -12.06
N GLY A 45 -25.03 -0.73 -11.86
CA GLY A 45 -25.36 0.44 -12.69
C GLY A 45 -24.48 1.66 -12.36
N LEU A 46 -24.70 2.75 -13.09
CA LEU A 46 -24.11 4.05 -12.80
C LEU A 46 -25.08 4.88 -11.94
N ASP A 47 -25.20 4.53 -10.68
CA ASP A 47 -26.04 5.26 -9.70
C ASP A 47 -25.16 5.80 -8.59
N PHE A 48 -24.39 6.83 -8.91
CA PHE A 48 -23.46 7.45 -7.99
C PHE A 48 -23.91 8.84 -7.60
N PRO A 49 -23.52 9.36 -6.42
CA PRO A 49 -23.74 10.75 -6.05
C PRO A 49 -23.16 11.71 -7.11
N ALA A 50 -23.89 12.79 -7.40
CA ALA A 50 -23.38 13.81 -8.29
C ALA A 50 -22.13 14.47 -7.70
N CYS A 51 -21.06 14.53 -8.46
CA CYS A 51 -19.82 15.18 -8.10
C CYS A 51 -19.58 16.37 -9.04
N ASN A 52 -20.08 17.55 -8.66
CA ASN A 52 -20.15 18.71 -9.54
C ASN A 52 -19.18 19.83 -9.14
N ALA A 53 -18.56 19.74 -7.96
CA ALA A 53 -17.59 20.72 -7.47
C ALA A 53 -16.28 20.05 -7.15
N HIS A 54 -15.21 20.57 -7.73
CA HIS A 54 -13.87 20.05 -7.61
C HIS A 54 -12.94 21.19 -7.25
N SER A 55 -12.16 21.03 -6.19
CA SER A 55 -11.15 22.01 -5.82
C SER A 55 -9.90 21.30 -5.31
N MET A 56 -8.75 21.94 -5.51
CA MET A 56 -7.45 21.45 -5.05
C MET A 56 -6.54 22.61 -4.69
N LEU A 57 -5.52 22.34 -3.90
CA LEU A 57 -4.44 23.27 -3.64
C LEU A 57 -3.39 23.18 -4.75
N ARG A 58 -2.54 24.20 -4.86
CA ARG A 58 -1.58 24.35 -5.96
C ARG A 58 -0.58 23.20 -6.10
N ASN A 59 -0.22 22.55 -4.98
CA ASN A 59 0.71 21.41 -4.91
C ASN A 59 0.04 20.11 -4.44
N GLU A 60 -1.28 20.03 -4.54
CA GLU A 60 -2.04 18.83 -4.22
C GLU A 60 -2.13 17.89 -5.43
N VAL A 61 -2.24 16.60 -5.19
CA VAL A 61 -2.71 15.63 -6.19
C VAL A 61 -4.20 15.41 -5.98
N TYR A 62 -5.01 15.81 -6.95
CA TYR A 62 -6.44 15.64 -6.91
C TYR A 62 -6.88 14.52 -7.86
N SER A 63 -7.69 13.57 -7.36
CA SER A 63 -8.15 12.44 -8.17
C SER A 63 -9.69 12.37 -8.22
N PHE A 64 -10.20 11.96 -9.38
CA PHE A 64 -11.61 11.69 -9.64
C PHE A 64 -11.75 10.56 -10.67
N GLN A 65 -12.96 10.09 -10.94
CA GLN A 65 -13.20 9.03 -11.90
C GLN A 65 -14.26 9.44 -12.94
N LEU A 66 -14.14 8.88 -14.14
CA LEU A 66 -15.20 8.80 -15.13
C LEU A 66 -15.73 7.36 -15.17
N ALA A 67 -16.88 7.14 -14.56
CA ALA A 67 -17.58 5.87 -14.65
C ALA A 67 -18.34 5.83 -15.98
N CYS A 68 -18.28 4.70 -16.68
CA CYS A 68 -18.94 4.52 -17.98
C CYS A 68 -19.56 3.12 -18.11
N ARG A 69 -20.63 3.03 -18.94
CA ARG A 69 -21.35 1.80 -19.23
C ARG A 69 -21.84 1.83 -20.67
N SER A 70 -21.52 0.78 -21.44
CA SER A 70 -21.93 0.65 -22.84
C SER A 70 -23.05 -0.37 -22.99
N THR A 71 -23.91 -0.18 -23.97
CA THR A 71 -24.91 -1.15 -24.42
C THR A 71 -24.35 -2.14 -25.42
N GLU A 72 -23.20 -1.82 -26.03
CA GLU A 72 -22.54 -2.66 -27.04
C GLU A 72 -21.07 -2.91 -26.69
N LYS A 73 -20.45 -3.90 -27.32
CA LYS A 73 -19.03 -4.17 -27.21
C LYS A 73 -18.24 -3.17 -28.05
N LEU A 74 -17.46 -2.33 -27.38
CA LEU A 74 -16.55 -1.36 -28.00
C LEU A 74 -15.11 -1.73 -27.70
N ARG A 75 -14.23 -1.61 -28.68
CA ARG A 75 -12.79 -1.84 -28.56
C ARG A 75 -12.06 -0.57 -28.99
N ASN A 76 -10.80 -0.47 -28.55
CA ASN A 76 -9.91 0.64 -28.92
C ASN A 76 -10.58 2.00 -28.66
N VAL A 77 -11.30 2.10 -27.52
CA VAL A 77 -11.93 3.36 -27.11
C VAL A 77 -10.82 4.30 -26.68
N GLN A 78 -10.82 5.50 -27.25
CA GLN A 78 -9.82 6.52 -26.92
C GLN A 78 -10.39 7.52 -25.92
N VAL A 79 -9.56 7.96 -24.99
CA VAL A 79 -9.85 9.09 -24.09
C VAL A 79 -9.23 10.33 -24.67
N LYS A 80 -10.04 11.38 -24.83
CA LYS A 80 -9.55 12.71 -25.20
C LYS A 80 -9.87 13.67 -24.07
N VAL A 81 -8.90 14.50 -23.73
CA VAL A 81 -9.04 15.55 -22.74
C VAL A 81 -8.70 16.88 -23.38
N SER A 82 -9.48 17.91 -23.09
CA SER A 82 -9.21 19.27 -23.47
C SER A 82 -9.28 20.17 -22.25
N SER A 83 -8.12 20.66 -21.82
CA SER A 83 -7.98 21.54 -20.66
C SER A 83 -6.62 22.24 -20.69
N PRO A 84 -6.51 23.46 -20.13
CA PRO A 84 -5.20 24.04 -19.83
C PRO A 84 -4.34 23.21 -18.85
N LEU A 85 -4.96 22.29 -18.10
CA LEU A 85 -4.30 21.40 -17.13
C LEU A 85 -3.94 20.02 -17.71
N GLU A 86 -4.14 19.77 -19.00
CA GLU A 86 -3.95 18.47 -19.65
C GLU A 86 -2.54 17.88 -19.41
N SER A 87 -1.50 18.72 -19.48
CA SER A 87 -0.10 18.27 -19.25
C SER A 87 0.21 17.82 -17.82
N HIS A 88 -0.69 18.08 -16.87
CA HIS A 88 -0.57 17.70 -15.45
C HIS A 88 -1.51 16.55 -15.09
N LEU A 89 -2.09 15.88 -16.09
CA LEU A 89 -3.08 14.84 -15.90
C LEU A 89 -2.51 13.47 -16.26
N SER A 90 -2.64 12.53 -15.34
CA SER A 90 -2.39 11.10 -15.57
C SER A 90 -3.73 10.35 -15.62
N ILE A 91 -3.86 9.43 -16.56
CA ILE A 91 -5.10 8.67 -16.79
C ILE A 91 -4.82 7.17 -16.66
N TYR A 92 -5.67 6.50 -15.90
CA TYR A 92 -5.58 5.06 -15.68
C TYR A 92 -6.94 4.40 -15.93
N GLN A 93 -6.92 3.15 -16.34
CA GLN A 93 -8.09 2.29 -16.29
C GLN A 93 -8.14 1.60 -14.93
N VAL A 94 -9.30 1.59 -14.29
CA VAL A 94 -9.50 0.81 -13.07
C VAL A 94 -9.72 -0.64 -13.46
N GLY A 95 -8.71 -1.48 -13.21
CA GLY A 95 -8.74 -2.92 -13.42
C GLY A 95 -9.63 -3.62 -12.39
N LEU A 96 -9.99 -4.85 -12.70
CA LEU A 96 -10.80 -5.70 -11.83
C LEU A 96 -9.96 -6.89 -11.38
N ILE A 97 -9.89 -7.11 -10.09
CA ILE A 97 -9.19 -8.25 -9.50
C ILE A 97 -10.18 -9.28 -8.95
N PRO A 98 -9.87 -10.59 -9.01
CA PRO A 98 -10.68 -11.62 -8.37
C PRO A 98 -10.50 -11.56 -6.85
N VAL A 99 -11.61 -11.61 -6.12
CA VAL A 99 -11.63 -11.64 -4.66
C VAL A 99 -12.48 -12.84 -4.23
N GLU A 100 -11.88 -13.82 -3.57
CA GLU A 100 -12.57 -15.00 -3.03
C GLU A 100 -13.08 -14.77 -1.61
N LEU A 101 -12.32 -14.04 -0.79
CA LEU A 101 -12.65 -13.77 0.60
C LEU A 101 -12.70 -12.25 0.83
N PRO A 102 -13.84 -11.59 0.54
CA PRO A 102 -13.97 -10.14 0.73
C PRO A 102 -14.03 -9.72 2.21
N LEU A 103 -14.38 -10.64 3.11
CA LEU A 103 -14.61 -10.38 4.53
C LEU A 103 -14.27 -11.60 5.39
N ASN A 104 -13.92 -11.34 6.66
CA ASN A 104 -13.94 -12.35 7.72
C ASN A 104 -15.37 -12.68 8.18
N LYS A 105 -15.53 -13.68 9.06
CA LYS A 105 -16.81 -14.19 9.53
C LYS A 105 -17.66 -13.14 10.24
N ASP A 106 -17.06 -12.32 11.09
CA ASP A 106 -17.74 -11.31 11.92
C ASP A 106 -17.39 -9.92 11.43
N TRP A 107 -17.93 -9.54 10.27
CA TRP A 107 -17.59 -8.31 9.58
C TRP A 107 -18.22 -7.05 10.15
N ASP A 108 -17.65 -5.92 9.82
CA ASP A 108 -18.21 -4.58 10.00
C ASP A 108 -19.49 -4.41 9.17
N ARG A 109 -20.39 -3.56 9.65
CA ARG A 109 -21.66 -3.24 8.96
C ARG A 109 -21.45 -2.29 7.77
N ASN A 110 -20.37 -1.53 7.77
CA ASN A 110 -20.07 -0.54 6.73
C ASN A 110 -19.19 -1.14 5.66
N VAL A 111 -19.74 -2.03 4.87
CA VAL A 111 -19.09 -2.68 3.72
C VAL A 111 -19.95 -2.52 2.46
N LEU A 112 -19.31 -2.45 1.30
CA LEU A 112 -19.98 -2.28 0.01
C LEU A 112 -20.49 -3.62 -0.55
N ARG A 113 -19.69 -4.67 -0.40
CA ARG A 113 -19.99 -5.98 -0.97
C ARG A 113 -19.41 -7.08 -0.08
N THR A 114 -20.17 -8.17 0.08
CA THR A 114 -19.80 -9.31 0.93
C THR A 114 -19.60 -10.61 0.14
N THR A 115 -19.92 -10.61 -1.15
CA THR A 115 -19.84 -11.80 -2.00
C THR A 115 -18.55 -11.85 -2.79
N PRO A 116 -17.95 -13.02 -3.00
CA PRO A 116 -16.84 -13.17 -3.93
C PRO A 116 -17.17 -12.65 -5.32
N GLY A 117 -16.17 -12.19 -6.06
CA GLY A 117 -16.36 -11.64 -7.39
C GLY A 117 -15.19 -10.83 -7.90
N LEU A 118 -15.46 -9.99 -8.90
CA LEU A 118 -14.48 -9.04 -9.44
C LEU A 118 -14.67 -7.69 -8.76
N TYR A 119 -13.59 -7.19 -8.16
CA TYR A 119 -13.57 -5.93 -7.44
C TYR A 119 -12.70 -4.91 -8.17
N PRO A 120 -13.11 -3.63 -8.21
CA PRO A 120 -12.28 -2.57 -8.77
C PRO A 120 -11.11 -2.24 -7.83
N ASP A 121 -9.88 -2.22 -8.38
CA ASP A 121 -8.70 -1.96 -7.58
C ASP A 121 -7.52 -1.42 -8.39
N LEU A 122 -6.93 -2.24 -9.26
CA LEU A 122 -5.70 -1.95 -9.97
C LEU A 122 -5.81 -0.71 -10.86
N LEU A 123 -4.84 0.20 -10.79
CA LEU A 123 -4.71 1.34 -11.70
C LEU A 123 -3.72 1.02 -12.81
N GLU A 124 -4.23 0.72 -14.01
CA GLU A 124 -3.45 0.42 -15.21
C GLU A 124 -3.31 1.68 -16.06
N PRO A 125 -2.08 2.15 -16.38
CA PRO A 125 -1.91 3.31 -17.26
C PRO A 125 -2.65 3.09 -18.59
N VAL A 126 -3.41 4.09 -19.05
CA VAL A 126 -4.12 4.01 -20.31
C VAL A 126 -3.13 4.15 -21.45
N THR A 127 -3.08 3.17 -22.35
CA THR A 127 -2.42 3.23 -23.65
C THR A 127 -3.44 3.37 -24.78
N GLU A 128 -3.03 3.79 -25.97
CA GLU A 128 -3.95 4.15 -27.06
C GLU A 128 -4.88 3.01 -27.55
N GLU A 129 -4.60 1.75 -27.17
CA GLU A 129 -5.30 0.57 -27.70
C GLU A 129 -6.05 -0.26 -26.65
N ASP A 130 -6.06 0.13 -25.37
CA ASP A 130 -6.40 -0.80 -24.28
C ASP A 130 -7.83 -0.72 -23.76
N ILE A 131 -8.58 0.35 -24.05
CA ILE A 131 -9.91 0.48 -23.43
C ILE A 131 -10.94 -0.35 -24.19
N VAL A 132 -11.46 -1.35 -23.49
CA VAL A 132 -12.55 -2.21 -23.97
C VAL A 132 -13.77 -2.02 -23.08
N LEU A 133 -14.89 -1.61 -23.67
CA LEU A 133 -16.18 -1.57 -22.97
C LEU A 133 -17.01 -2.80 -23.40
N LEU A 134 -17.45 -3.54 -22.41
CA LEU A 134 -18.30 -4.71 -22.61
C LEU A 134 -19.78 -4.35 -22.38
N PRO A 135 -20.72 -4.96 -23.16
CA PRO A 135 -22.13 -4.62 -23.02
C PRO A 135 -22.66 -4.92 -21.63
N GLY A 136 -23.32 -3.91 -21.05
CA GLY A 136 -23.94 -4.04 -19.74
C GLY A 136 -22.98 -4.09 -18.55
N GLN A 137 -21.68 -3.88 -18.76
CA GLN A 137 -20.70 -3.78 -17.67
C GLN A 137 -20.29 -2.33 -17.42
N SER A 138 -20.18 -1.95 -16.16
CA SER A 138 -19.63 -0.66 -15.75
C SER A 138 -18.11 -0.74 -15.64
N ARG A 139 -17.43 0.34 -16.01
CA ARG A 139 -15.97 0.53 -15.93
C ARG A 139 -15.68 1.92 -15.41
N ALA A 140 -14.50 2.12 -14.87
CA ALA A 140 -14.03 3.43 -14.48
C ALA A 140 -12.68 3.76 -15.10
N LEU A 141 -12.51 5.02 -15.46
CA LEU A 141 -11.22 5.63 -15.74
C LEU A 141 -10.89 6.56 -14.58
N TRP A 142 -9.69 6.43 -14.07
CA TRP A 142 -9.17 7.22 -12.98
C TRP A 142 -8.30 8.34 -13.52
N PHE A 143 -8.53 9.54 -13.05
CA PHE A 143 -7.78 10.74 -13.40
C PHE A 143 -7.07 11.26 -12.16
N SER A 144 -5.75 11.46 -12.27
CA SER A 144 -4.94 12.13 -11.24
C SER A 144 -4.40 13.42 -11.83
N LEU A 145 -4.74 14.53 -11.22
CA LEU A 145 -4.30 15.87 -11.59
C LEU A 145 -3.33 16.40 -10.56
N GLY A 146 -2.23 16.99 -11.00
CA GLY A 146 -1.19 17.53 -10.13
C GLY A 146 0.10 16.75 -10.24
N GLY A 147 0.88 16.69 -9.17
CA GLY A 147 2.20 16.06 -9.11
C GLY A 147 3.27 17.05 -8.70
N ASP A 148 4.46 17.00 -9.33
CA ASP A 148 5.60 17.83 -8.98
C ASP A 148 5.48 19.31 -9.40
N ALA A 149 4.48 19.63 -10.23
CA ALA A 149 4.28 21.00 -10.71
C ALA A 149 3.41 21.82 -9.77
N LEU A 150 3.82 23.06 -9.55
CA LEU A 150 3.01 24.04 -8.86
C LEU A 150 2.02 24.68 -9.80
N LEU A 151 0.73 24.37 -9.63
CA LEU A 151 -0.34 24.88 -10.49
C LEU A 151 -0.64 26.36 -10.21
N GLU A 152 -1.01 27.12 -11.25
CA GLU A 152 -1.47 28.49 -11.06
C GLU A 152 -2.91 28.51 -10.53
N PRO A 153 -3.24 29.46 -9.61
CA PRO A 153 -4.59 29.59 -9.08
C PRO A 153 -5.59 29.97 -10.17
N GLY A 154 -6.81 29.43 -10.11
CA GLY A 154 -7.86 29.78 -11.07
C GLY A 154 -8.90 28.68 -11.22
N ASN A 155 -9.89 28.93 -12.09
CA ASN A 155 -10.91 27.97 -12.48
C ASN A 155 -10.60 27.42 -13.87
N TYR A 156 -10.53 26.11 -13.99
CA TYR A 156 -10.11 25.41 -15.19
C TYR A 156 -11.18 24.44 -15.66
N PRO A 157 -11.71 24.63 -16.88
CA PRO A 157 -12.58 23.64 -17.49
C PRO A 157 -11.78 22.40 -17.88
N LEU A 158 -12.38 21.24 -17.70
CA LEU A 158 -11.88 19.95 -18.13
C LEU A 158 -12.97 19.24 -18.91
N ASP A 159 -12.82 19.18 -20.23
CA ASP A 159 -13.70 18.44 -21.13
C ASP A 159 -13.09 17.08 -21.43
N ILE A 160 -13.81 16.01 -21.11
CA ILE A 160 -13.39 14.62 -21.32
C ILE A 160 -14.35 13.99 -22.32
N SER A 161 -13.84 13.42 -23.41
CA SER A 161 -14.63 12.61 -24.33
C SER A 161 -14.07 11.21 -24.47
N LEU A 162 -14.97 10.23 -24.64
CA LEU A 162 -14.61 8.90 -25.11
C LEU A 162 -14.97 8.84 -26.60
N GLU A 163 -14.02 8.40 -27.41
CA GLU A 163 -14.17 8.29 -28.86
C GLU A 163 -13.97 6.85 -29.31
N SER A 164 -14.66 6.44 -30.35
CA SER A 164 -14.39 5.17 -31.01
C SER A 164 -13.07 5.22 -31.78
N GLU A 165 -12.55 4.06 -32.17
CA GLU A 165 -11.37 3.92 -33.03
C GLU A 165 -11.44 4.80 -34.31
N ASN A 166 -12.63 5.08 -34.80
CA ASN A 166 -12.87 5.90 -35.99
C ASN A 166 -13.06 7.41 -35.66
N GLY A 167 -12.80 7.83 -34.41
CA GLY A 167 -12.93 9.23 -34.00
C GLY A 167 -14.37 9.71 -33.80
N VAL A 168 -15.34 8.80 -33.70
CA VAL A 168 -16.72 9.16 -33.36
C VAL A 168 -16.87 9.32 -31.86
N GLU A 169 -17.33 10.48 -31.41
CA GLU A 169 -17.61 10.74 -30.01
C GLU A 169 -18.72 9.80 -29.49
N LEU A 170 -18.42 9.02 -28.47
CA LEU A 170 -19.32 8.07 -27.83
C LEU A 170 -20.05 8.70 -26.64
N THR A 171 -19.34 9.51 -25.87
CA THR A 171 -19.86 10.26 -24.72
C THR A 171 -18.92 11.40 -24.37
N ARG A 172 -19.45 12.42 -23.71
CA ARG A 172 -18.70 13.57 -23.21
C ARG A 172 -19.10 13.87 -21.77
N ALA A 173 -18.12 14.25 -20.96
CA ALA A 173 -18.33 14.75 -19.60
C ALA A 173 -17.51 16.04 -19.43
N ARG A 174 -18.02 16.96 -18.60
CA ARG A 174 -17.33 18.21 -18.29
C ARG A 174 -17.36 18.45 -16.80
N LEU A 175 -16.23 18.91 -16.26
CA LEU A 175 -16.13 19.42 -14.90
C LEU A 175 -15.33 20.72 -14.89
N GLU A 176 -15.43 21.45 -13.78
CA GLU A 176 -14.60 22.61 -13.50
C GLU A 176 -13.80 22.35 -12.24
N ILE A 177 -12.50 22.64 -12.28
CA ILE A 177 -11.58 22.47 -11.16
C ILE A 177 -11.12 23.85 -10.71
N GLU A 178 -11.34 24.18 -9.45
CA GLU A 178 -10.80 25.36 -8.81
C GLU A 178 -9.43 25.02 -8.19
N VAL A 179 -8.37 25.65 -8.68
CA VAL A 179 -7.05 25.66 -8.03
C VAL A 179 -7.01 26.82 -7.07
N ILE A 180 -7.05 26.51 -5.79
CA ILE A 180 -7.08 27.48 -4.67
C ILE A 180 -5.66 28.03 -4.47
N ASP A 181 -5.51 29.36 -4.29
CA ASP A 181 -4.21 30.00 -4.01
C ASP A 181 -3.71 29.72 -2.58
N ALA A 182 -3.41 28.46 -2.33
CA ALA A 182 -2.82 27.98 -1.10
C ALA A 182 -1.96 26.73 -1.39
N LEU A 183 -1.07 26.41 -0.44
CA LEU A 183 -0.18 25.25 -0.51
C LEU A 183 -0.48 24.28 0.63
N LEU A 184 -0.38 22.99 0.35
CA LEU A 184 -0.25 22.00 1.39
C LEU A 184 1.06 22.25 2.15
N PRO A 185 1.04 22.31 3.49
CA PRO A 185 2.27 22.40 4.26
C PRO A 185 3.10 21.12 4.09
N PRO A 186 4.39 21.16 4.43
CA PRO A 186 5.20 19.94 4.50
C PRO A 186 4.57 18.91 5.43
N GLN A 187 4.66 17.65 5.06
CA GLN A 187 4.15 16.54 5.87
C GLN A 187 4.96 16.45 7.18
N GLU A 188 4.26 16.48 8.31
CA GLU A 188 4.88 16.33 9.65
C GLU A 188 4.77 14.90 10.19
N ILE A 189 3.78 14.13 9.71
CA ILE A 189 3.58 12.75 10.11
C ILE A 189 4.69 11.87 9.50
N ILE A 190 5.25 10.98 10.31
CA ILE A 190 6.15 9.95 9.80
C ILE A 190 5.28 8.78 9.33
N HIS A 191 5.39 8.45 8.05
CA HIS A 191 4.61 7.40 7.42
C HIS A 191 5.53 6.32 6.86
N THR A 192 5.37 5.11 7.34
CA THR A 192 6.06 3.93 6.85
C THR A 192 5.07 2.88 6.37
N GLU A 193 5.37 2.32 5.22
CA GLU A 193 4.79 1.07 4.73
C GLU A 193 5.94 0.15 4.37
N TRP A 194 5.99 -1.04 4.97
CA TRP A 194 7.18 -1.90 4.85
C TRP A 194 7.39 -2.37 3.41
N LEU A 195 8.53 -1.97 2.86
CA LEU A 195 8.98 -2.40 1.54
C LEU A 195 9.72 -3.72 1.68
N HIS A 196 9.18 -4.77 1.05
CA HIS A 196 9.75 -6.11 1.04
C HIS A 196 10.66 -6.30 -0.17
N ALA A 197 11.95 -6.08 0.02
CA ALA A 197 12.94 -6.13 -1.06
C ALA A 197 13.04 -7.53 -1.71
N ASP A 198 12.90 -8.60 -0.94
CA ASP A 198 12.90 -9.98 -1.44
C ASP A 198 11.67 -10.30 -2.30
N CYS A 199 10.52 -9.69 -2.03
CA CYS A 199 9.34 -9.81 -2.88
C CYS A 199 9.62 -9.29 -4.30
N LEU A 200 10.34 -8.19 -4.43
CA LEU A 200 10.73 -7.66 -5.75
C LEU A 200 11.68 -8.58 -6.48
N ALA A 201 12.69 -9.12 -5.79
CA ALA A 201 13.61 -10.06 -6.40
C ALA A 201 12.89 -11.32 -6.92
N THR A 202 11.94 -11.84 -6.11
CA THR A 202 11.13 -13.01 -6.47
C THR A 202 10.17 -12.72 -7.62
N TRP A 203 9.42 -11.60 -7.54
CA TRP A 203 8.42 -11.21 -8.53
C TRP A 203 9.03 -10.96 -9.92
N TYR A 204 10.15 -10.25 -9.97
CA TYR A 204 10.84 -9.93 -11.21
C TYR A 204 11.84 -11.03 -11.64
N ASN A 205 11.99 -12.10 -10.84
CA ASN A 205 12.94 -13.19 -11.07
C ASN A 205 14.35 -12.67 -11.31
N VAL A 206 14.85 -11.84 -10.42
CA VAL A 206 16.18 -11.23 -10.46
C VAL A 206 17.00 -11.61 -9.23
N GLU A 207 18.30 -11.62 -9.35
CA GLU A 207 19.19 -11.85 -8.22
C GLU A 207 19.11 -10.67 -7.23
N VAL A 208 19.05 -10.99 -5.93
CA VAL A 208 19.01 -9.98 -4.86
C VAL A 208 20.24 -9.07 -4.94
N PHE A 209 20.00 -7.76 -4.93
CA PHE A 209 21.00 -6.70 -5.03
C PHE A 209 21.83 -6.70 -6.33
N SER A 210 21.39 -7.41 -7.39
CA SER A 210 21.85 -7.14 -8.74
C SER A 210 21.46 -5.74 -9.21
N GLU A 211 22.09 -5.22 -10.27
CA GLU A 211 21.76 -3.89 -10.81
C GLU A 211 20.29 -3.77 -11.23
N GLU A 212 19.70 -4.85 -11.76
CA GLU A 212 18.28 -4.88 -12.09
C GLU A 212 17.41 -4.83 -10.82
N HIS A 213 17.80 -5.54 -9.74
CA HIS A 213 17.10 -5.45 -8.47
C HIS A 213 17.17 -4.04 -7.87
N TRP A 214 18.34 -3.38 -7.89
CA TRP A 214 18.50 -1.99 -7.47
C TRP A 214 17.60 -1.04 -8.25
N ARG A 215 17.49 -1.24 -9.56
CA ARG A 215 16.59 -0.46 -10.42
C ARG A 215 15.11 -0.64 -10.03
N ARG A 216 14.69 -1.87 -9.66
CA ARG A 216 13.33 -2.13 -9.16
C ARG A 216 13.10 -1.48 -7.81
N LEU A 217 14.04 -1.61 -6.89
CA LEU A 217 13.98 -0.93 -5.59
C LEU A 217 13.81 0.59 -5.76
N GLU A 218 14.59 1.22 -6.64
CA GLU A 218 14.46 2.64 -6.97
C GLU A 218 13.04 3.01 -7.42
N GLN A 219 12.45 2.25 -8.33
CA GLN A 219 11.11 2.48 -8.86
C GLN A 219 10.04 2.38 -7.76
N TYR A 220 10.12 1.37 -6.91
CA TYR A 220 9.16 1.16 -5.83
C TYR A 220 9.31 2.18 -4.71
N ILE A 221 10.53 2.53 -4.31
CA ILE A 221 10.78 3.58 -3.32
C ILE A 221 10.31 4.94 -3.86
N ALA A 222 10.58 5.27 -5.11
CA ALA A 222 10.08 6.49 -5.75
C ALA A 222 8.54 6.55 -5.71
N CYS A 223 7.87 5.44 -6.05
CA CYS A 223 6.42 5.36 -5.97
C CYS A 223 5.92 5.56 -4.53
N ALA A 224 6.53 4.91 -3.54
CA ALA A 224 6.16 5.07 -2.14
C ALA A 224 6.30 6.53 -1.67
N VAL A 225 7.42 7.18 -2.01
CA VAL A 225 7.67 8.59 -1.64
C VAL A 225 6.67 9.54 -2.31
N GLN A 226 6.34 9.32 -3.59
CA GLN A 226 5.32 10.10 -4.29
C GLN A 226 3.93 10.00 -3.65
N HIS A 227 3.67 8.91 -2.90
CA HIS A 227 2.42 8.68 -2.17
C HIS A 227 2.50 8.96 -0.67
N GLY A 228 3.53 9.71 -0.23
CA GLY A 228 3.62 10.22 1.14
C GLY A 228 4.32 9.29 2.14
N VAL A 229 4.89 8.16 1.70
CA VAL A 229 5.79 7.36 2.54
C VAL A 229 7.12 8.11 2.66
N ASN A 230 7.50 8.49 3.87
CA ASN A 230 8.73 9.25 4.11
C ASN A 230 9.73 8.52 5.02
N MET A 231 9.38 7.31 5.46
CA MET A 231 10.26 6.38 6.17
C MET A 231 10.29 5.05 5.43
N ILE A 232 11.48 4.50 5.20
CA ILE A 232 11.65 3.25 4.46
C ILE A 232 12.21 2.15 5.36
N PHE A 233 11.54 0.99 5.35
CA PHE A 233 11.99 -0.22 6.01
C PHE A 233 13.28 -0.74 5.36
N THR A 234 14.35 -0.83 6.16
CA THR A 234 15.73 -1.04 5.72
C THR A 234 16.27 -2.35 6.27
N PRO A 235 16.46 -3.38 5.44
CA PRO A 235 16.85 -4.72 5.89
C PRO A 235 18.34 -4.81 6.23
N LEU A 236 18.71 -4.57 7.49
CA LEU A 236 20.08 -4.85 7.97
C LEU A 236 20.45 -6.30 7.72
N PHE A 237 19.56 -7.20 8.16
CA PHE A 237 19.55 -8.64 7.92
C PHE A 237 18.20 -9.04 7.33
N THR A 238 18.03 -10.30 6.96
CA THR A 238 16.76 -10.78 6.40
C THR A 238 15.63 -10.64 7.43
N PRO A 239 14.59 -9.84 7.14
CA PRO A 239 13.51 -9.60 8.11
C PRO A 239 12.79 -10.89 8.48
N PRO A 240 12.59 -11.16 9.79
CA PRO A 240 11.92 -12.36 10.27
C PRO A 240 10.39 -12.20 10.37
N LEU A 241 9.79 -11.46 9.43
CA LEU A 241 8.39 -11.04 9.45
C LEU A 241 7.53 -11.97 8.60
N ASP A 242 6.31 -12.22 9.03
CA ASP A 242 5.32 -13.10 8.38
C ASP A 242 5.96 -14.40 7.83
N THR A 243 6.74 -15.06 8.69
CA THR A 243 7.44 -16.30 8.33
C THR A 243 7.23 -17.34 9.42
N LEU A 244 6.82 -18.54 9.05
CA LEU A 244 6.71 -19.67 10.00
C LEU A 244 8.04 -19.92 10.70
N VAL A 245 7.98 -20.36 11.94
CA VAL A 245 9.17 -20.85 12.65
C VAL A 245 9.84 -21.97 11.84
N GLY A 246 11.10 -21.76 11.48
CA GLY A 246 11.87 -22.64 10.59
C GLY A 246 11.65 -22.40 9.10
N GLY A 247 10.76 -21.50 8.70
CA GLY A 247 10.60 -21.06 7.32
C GLY A 247 11.70 -20.08 6.88
N GLU A 248 11.92 -19.95 5.58
CA GLU A 248 12.93 -19.05 5.04
C GLU A 248 12.39 -18.23 3.87
N ARG A 249 12.70 -16.95 3.86
CA ARG A 249 12.57 -16.04 2.74
C ARG A 249 13.93 -15.85 2.04
N PRO A 250 13.96 -15.39 0.79
CA PRO A 250 15.22 -15.01 0.12
C PRO A 250 16.08 -14.09 1.00
N THR A 251 17.39 -14.29 0.96
CA THR A 251 18.30 -13.50 1.80
C THR A 251 18.40 -12.08 1.26
N VAL A 252 17.84 -11.13 2.00
CA VAL A 252 18.03 -9.69 1.78
C VAL A 252 18.77 -9.12 2.99
N GLN A 253 20.04 -8.87 2.84
CA GLN A 253 20.93 -8.45 3.91
C GLN A 253 21.87 -7.36 3.39
N LEU A 254 21.68 -6.13 3.85
CA LEU A 254 22.47 -4.96 3.43
C LEU A 254 23.83 -4.86 4.13
N VAL A 255 24.00 -5.59 5.22
CA VAL A 255 25.27 -5.62 5.96
C VAL A 255 26.02 -6.92 5.65
N GLY A 256 27.13 -6.81 4.96
CA GLY A 256 28.05 -7.94 4.76
C GLY A 256 28.69 -8.35 6.09
N VAL A 257 28.70 -9.65 6.39
CA VAL A 257 29.31 -10.19 7.62
C VAL A 257 30.40 -11.19 7.23
N THR A 258 31.57 -11.02 7.85
CA THR A 258 32.63 -12.03 7.79
C THR A 258 32.91 -12.55 9.20
N LYS A 259 32.83 -13.87 9.39
CA LYS A 259 33.06 -14.53 10.66
C LYS A 259 34.51 -15.06 10.70
N GLY A 260 35.31 -14.49 11.59
CA GLY A 260 36.63 -15.03 11.95
C GLY A 260 36.53 -15.97 13.15
N LYS A 261 37.68 -16.37 13.69
CA LYS A 261 37.72 -17.32 14.81
C LYS A 261 37.00 -16.79 16.07
N ASP A 262 37.27 -15.53 16.43
CA ASP A 262 36.77 -14.91 17.66
C ASP A 262 36.15 -13.51 17.41
N ARG A 263 36.05 -13.10 16.16
CA ARG A 263 35.58 -11.76 15.76
C ARG A 263 34.78 -11.79 14.49
N TYR A 264 33.84 -10.85 14.43
CA TYR A 264 33.11 -10.51 13.20
C TYR A 264 33.66 -9.21 12.59
N SER A 265 33.63 -9.10 11.28
CA SER A 265 33.81 -7.84 10.59
C SER A 265 32.57 -7.55 9.73
N PHE A 266 32.28 -6.28 9.54
CA PHE A 266 31.04 -5.82 8.91
C PHE A 266 31.37 -4.92 7.71
N ASP A 267 30.73 -5.19 6.60
CA ASP A 267 30.78 -4.37 5.39
C ASP A 267 29.42 -3.66 5.22
N PHE A 268 29.45 -2.34 5.27
CA PHE A 268 28.27 -1.47 5.12
C PHE A 268 28.13 -0.90 3.71
N SER A 269 28.87 -1.36 2.72
CA SER A 269 28.85 -0.79 1.35
C SER A 269 27.46 -0.84 0.71
N SER A 270 26.74 -1.96 0.84
CA SER A 270 25.37 -2.08 0.33
C SER A 270 24.38 -1.24 1.12
N LEU A 271 24.57 -1.10 2.43
CA LEU A 271 23.76 -0.19 3.24
C LEU A 271 24.00 1.28 2.87
N ALA A 272 25.25 1.66 2.60
CA ALA A 272 25.56 3.00 2.11
C ALA A 272 24.87 3.28 0.77
N ARG A 273 24.95 2.34 -0.18
CA ARG A 273 24.24 2.45 -1.47
C ARG A 273 22.71 2.59 -1.30
N TRP A 274 22.11 1.84 -0.37
CA TRP A 274 20.70 1.96 -0.04
C TRP A 274 20.35 3.35 0.46
N ILE A 275 21.14 3.89 1.38
CA ILE A 275 20.97 5.23 1.94
C ILE A 275 21.10 6.29 0.85
N ASP A 276 22.13 6.22 0.00
CA ASP A 276 22.33 7.17 -1.09
C ASP A 276 21.16 7.14 -2.09
N LEU A 277 20.65 5.96 -2.41
CA LEU A 277 19.46 5.79 -3.26
C LEU A 277 18.24 6.45 -2.63
N CYS A 278 17.96 6.15 -1.35
CA CYS A 278 16.84 6.70 -0.61
C CYS A 278 16.92 8.22 -0.46
N ASP A 279 18.10 8.75 -0.18
CA ASP A 279 18.35 10.20 -0.07
C ASP A 279 18.11 10.90 -1.41
N GLY A 280 18.55 10.30 -2.53
CA GLY A 280 18.28 10.78 -3.88
C GLY A 280 16.79 10.86 -4.24
N LEU A 281 15.97 10.02 -3.62
CA LEU A 281 14.51 9.96 -3.81
C LEU A 281 13.72 10.80 -2.80
N GLY A 282 14.37 11.40 -1.80
CA GLY A 282 13.72 12.27 -0.81
C GLY A 282 13.19 11.54 0.43
N VAL A 283 13.61 10.31 0.68
CA VAL A 283 13.32 9.60 1.94
C VAL A 283 13.89 10.37 3.13
N GLN A 284 13.07 10.54 4.17
CA GLN A 284 13.45 11.33 5.32
C GLN A 284 13.98 10.49 6.48
N TYR A 285 13.48 9.28 6.65
CA TYR A 285 13.77 8.42 7.79
C TYR A 285 14.05 6.98 7.35
N PHE A 286 14.82 6.26 8.17
CA PHE A 286 15.17 4.85 7.99
C PHE A 286 14.65 4.03 9.17
N GLU A 287 13.89 3.00 8.87
CA GLU A 287 13.34 2.03 9.79
C GLU A 287 14.13 0.73 9.66
N PHE A 288 15.02 0.46 10.60
CA PHE A 288 15.89 -0.71 10.52
C PHE A 288 15.18 -1.97 10.95
N SER A 289 15.38 -3.04 10.17
CA SER A 289 14.72 -4.32 10.38
C SER A 289 14.99 -4.91 11.77
N HIS A 290 14.04 -5.67 12.26
CA HIS A 290 14.04 -6.34 13.55
C HIS A 290 15.27 -7.21 13.73
N LEU A 291 15.89 -7.11 14.91
CA LEU A 291 17.04 -7.95 15.29
C LEU A 291 16.63 -9.19 16.11
N PHE A 292 15.33 -9.34 16.36
CA PHE A 292 14.74 -10.51 16.98
C PHE A 292 13.46 -10.88 16.22
N THR A 293 13.07 -12.16 16.31
CA THR A 293 11.89 -12.63 15.58
C THR A 293 10.59 -12.07 16.14
N GLN A 294 9.57 -12.01 15.27
CA GLN A 294 8.19 -11.65 15.62
C GLN A 294 7.62 -12.53 16.75
N TRP A 295 6.57 -12.04 17.41
CA TRP A 295 5.78 -12.75 18.42
C TRP A 295 6.60 -13.25 19.61
N GLY A 296 7.42 -12.35 20.17
CA GLY A 296 8.05 -12.57 21.46
C GLY A 296 9.56 -12.58 21.53
N ALA A 297 10.25 -12.17 20.46
CA ALA A 297 11.71 -11.99 20.45
C ALA A 297 12.49 -13.23 20.90
N ARG A 298 12.05 -14.43 20.53
CA ARG A 298 12.62 -15.70 21.03
C ARG A 298 13.82 -16.20 20.21
N HIS A 299 13.95 -15.76 18.96
CA HIS A 299 14.99 -16.24 18.05
C HIS A 299 15.69 -15.08 17.35
N ALA A 300 16.84 -15.35 16.76
CA ALA A 300 17.54 -14.43 15.89
C ALA A 300 16.92 -14.43 14.49
N PRO A 301 17.00 -13.32 13.73
CA PRO A 301 16.68 -13.32 12.31
C PRO A 301 17.71 -14.17 11.54
N LYS A 302 17.39 -14.49 10.28
CA LYS A 302 18.35 -15.13 9.37
C LYS A 302 19.52 -14.19 9.08
N ILE A 303 20.73 -14.59 9.49
CA ILE A 303 21.97 -13.88 9.22
C ILE A 303 22.94 -14.81 8.50
N VAL A 304 23.47 -14.36 7.39
CA VAL A 304 24.52 -15.07 6.64
C VAL A 304 25.85 -14.37 6.82
N ALA A 305 26.93 -15.16 6.85
CA ALA A 305 28.29 -14.64 6.95
C ALA A 305 29.24 -15.42 6.06
N MET A 306 30.30 -14.75 5.59
CA MET A 306 31.44 -15.41 4.97
C MET A 306 32.29 -16.06 6.07
N GLU A 307 32.41 -17.38 6.05
CA GLU A 307 33.21 -18.17 6.96
C GLU A 307 34.06 -19.16 6.15
N ASP A 308 35.38 -19.11 6.30
CA ASP A 308 36.36 -19.96 5.55
C ASP A 308 36.18 -19.88 4.01
N GLY A 309 35.79 -18.73 3.48
CA GLY A 309 35.59 -18.52 2.04
C GLY A 309 34.21 -18.98 1.50
N GLU A 310 33.35 -19.46 2.34
CA GLU A 310 31.99 -19.89 2.00
C GLU A 310 30.94 -19.03 2.71
N LEU A 311 29.82 -18.73 2.01
CA LEU A 311 28.69 -18.05 2.59
C LEU A 311 27.84 -19.05 3.37
N LYS A 312 27.71 -18.86 4.69
CA LYS A 312 26.98 -19.75 5.59
C LYS A 312 25.94 -18.98 6.39
N ARG A 313 24.79 -19.60 6.67
CA ARG A 313 23.85 -19.12 7.66
C ARG A 313 24.44 -19.36 9.04
N ILE A 314 24.65 -18.30 9.82
CA ILE A 314 25.22 -18.34 11.15
C ILE A 314 24.20 -18.18 12.26
N PHE A 315 23.05 -17.54 11.98
CA PHE A 315 21.90 -17.37 12.87
C PHE A 315 20.59 -17.54 12.12
N GLY A 316 19.54 -17.88 12.85
CA GLY A 316 18.20 -18.07 12.32
C GLY A 316 17.26 -18.60 13.41
N TRP A 317 16.14 -19.20 13.00
CA TRP A 317 15.12 -19.74 13.90
C TRP A 317 15.62 -20.75 14.94
N GLU A 318 16.71 -21.44 14.68
CA GLU A 318 17.37 -22.37 15.61
C GLU A 318 18.20 -21.64 16.68
N THR A 319 18.44 -20.34 16.53
CA THR A 319 19.25 -19.56 17.46
C THR A 319 18.36 -18.94 18.54
N ASP A 320 18.58 -19.33 19.78
CA ASP A 320 17.96 -18.69 20.94
C ASP A 320 18.42 -17.20 21.00
N ALA A 321 17.48 -16.29 21.02
CA ALA A 321 17.74 -14.85 21.11
C ALA A 321 18.55 -14.45 22.37
N GLN A 322 18.49 -15.24 23.41
CA GLN A 322 19.23 -15.04 24.69
C GLN A 322 20.55 -15.79 24.72
N SER A 323 20.93 -16.50 23.65
CA SER A 323 22.19 -17.23 23.61
C SER A 323 23.40 -16.28 23.74
N PRO A 324 24.46 -16.71 24.46
CA PRO A 324 25.69 -15.92 24.56
C PRO A 324 26.33 -15.61 23.24
N GLU A 325 26.17 -16.50 22.24
CA GLU A 325 26.74 -16.34 20.90
C GLU A 325 26.05 -15.21 20.14
N TYR A 326 24.71 -15.14 20.19
CA TYR A 326 23.99 -14.07 19.53
C TYR A 326 24.20 -12.74 20.24
N ALA A 327 24.20 -12.73 21.57
CA ALA A 327 24.55 -11.54 22.36
C ALA A 327 25.96 -11.02 22.02
N ALA A 328 26.96 -11.90 21.92
CA ALA A 328 28.32 -11.53 21.54
C ALA A 328 28.44 -11.03 20.10
N PHE A 329 27.59 -11.53 19.19
CA PHE A 329 27.48 -10.97 17.83
C PHE A 329 26.92 -9.54 17.87
N LEU A 330 25.80 -9.31 18.56
CA LEU A 330 25.20 -7.99 18.68
C LEU A 330 26.11 -6.98 19.39
N ASP A 331 26.84 -7.41 20.41
CA ASP A 331 27.81 -6.57 21.11
C ASP A 331 29.01 -6.14 20.20
N GLN A 332 29.27 -6.87 19.10
CA GLN A 332 30.24 -6.45 18.10
C GLN A 332 29.60 -5.66 16.96
N PHE A 333 28.40 -6.04 16.53
CA PHE A 333 27.71 -5.43 15.40
C PHE A 333 27.19 -4.03 15.71
N LEU A 334 26.44 -3.87 16.81
CA LEU A 334 25.74 -2.62 17.11
C LEU A 334 26.67 -1.42 17.29
N PRO A 335 27.83 -1.51 17.96
CA PRO A 335 28.77 -0.41 18.02
C PRO A 335 29.31 0.03 16.63
N GLU A 336 29.59 -0.92 15.74
CA GLU A 336 30.04 -0.63 14.39
C GLU A 336 28.92 0.03 13.55
N LEU A 337 27.68 -0.46 13.66
CA LEU A 337 26.52 0.16 13.04
C LEU A 337 26.32 1.60 13.54
N VAL A 338 26.37 1.82 14.86
CA VAL A 338 26.26 3.17 15.45
C VAL A 338 27.34 4.09 14.92
N ARG A 339 28.59 3.62 14.85
CA ARG A 339 29.68 4.38 14.26
C ARG A 339 29.39 4.78 12.81
N PHE A 340 28.97 3.80 11.98
CA PHE A 340 28.59 4.05 10.60
C PHE A 340 27.46 5.09 10.48
N LEU A 341 26.39 4.93 11.24
CA LEU A 341 25.26 5.87 11.21
C LEU A 341 25.67 7.29 11.64
N LYS A 342 26.60 7.42 12.59
CA LYS A 342 27.16 8.72 13.00
C LYS A 342 28.00 9.35 11.89
N GLU A 343 28.84 8.57 11.22
CA GLU A 343 29.65 9.01 10.09
C GLU A 343 28.75 9.51 8.93
N GLN A 344 27.63 8.80 8.67
CA GLN A 344 26.62 9.19 7.68
C GLN A 344 25.66 10.27 8.16
N LYS A 345 25.76 10.77 9.40
CA LYS A 345 24.89 11.79 10.02
C LYS A 345 23.41 11.40 10.08
N LEU A 346 23.13 10.12 10.29
CA LEU A 346 21.76 9.55 10.27
C LEU A 346 21.13 9.41 11.67
N GLN A 347 21.78 9.87 12.77
CA GLN A 347 21.31 9.62 14.13
C GLN A 347 19.85 10.04 14.36
N ARG A 348 19.41 11.15 13.75
CA ARG A 348 18.06 11.70 13.93
C ARG A 348 17.03 11.13 12.93
N ARG A 349 17.50 10.32 12.01
CA ARG A 349 16.70 9.74 10.93
C ARG A 349 16.59 8.22 11.05
N SER A 350 17.17 7.61 12.08
CA SER A 350 17.27 6.17 12.27
C SER A 350 16.38 5.70 13.40
N PHE A 351 15.54 4.72 13.12
CA PHE A 351 14.63 4.08 14.06
C PHE A 351 14.87 2.58 14.07
N PHE A 352 14.73 1.96 15.23
CA PHE A 352 15.03 0.54 15.40
C PHE A 352 13.85 -0.21 15.97
N HIS A 353 13.73 -1.48 15.58
CA HIS A 353 12.81 -2.44 16.11
C HIS A 353 13.52 -3.48 16.96
N ILE A 354 12.84 -3.96 18.00
CA ILE A 354 13.24 -5.13 18.75
C ILE A 354 12.57 -6.35 18.14
N SER A 355 11.24 -6.40 18.20
CA SER A 355 10.40 -7.50 17.76
C SER A 355 9.10 -6.93 17.17
N ASP A 356 8.23 -7.81 16.69
CA ASP A 356 6.95 -7.46 16.13
C ASP A 356 5.83 -8.14 16.91
N GLU A 357 4.76 -7.39 17.21
CA GLU A 357 3.53 -7.82 17.88
C GLU A 357 3.73 -8.76 19.10
N PRO A 358 4.55 -8.37 20.09
CA PRO A 358 4.67 -9.16 21.31
C PRO A 358 3.36 -9.11 22.10
N LEU A 359 2.97 -10.24 22.68
CA LEU A 359 1.85 -10.35 23.61
C LEU A 359 2.35 -10.24 25.05
N LYS A 360 1.47 -9.96 26.01
CA LYS A 360 1.79 -9.82 27.46
C LYS A 360 2.62 -10.97 28.02
N GLU A 361 2.41 -12.19 27.57
CA GLU A 361 3.19 -13.37 27.95
C GLU A 361 4.67 -13.31 27.49
N HIS A 362 5.01 -12.38 26.63
CA HIS A 362 6.35 -12.17 26.09
C HIS A 362 7.14 -11.07 26.81
N LEU A 363 6.61 -10.46 27.88
CA LEU A 363 7.26 -9.35 28.58
C LEU A 363 8.71 -9.68 28.99
N ASP A 364 8.99 -10.88 29.51
CA ASP A 364 10.33 -11.27 29.93
C ASP A 364 11.30 -11.43 28.76
N SER A 365 10.90 -12.12 27.68
CA SER A 365 11.77 -12.34 26.51
C SER A 365 12.01 -11.02 25.76
N TYR A 366 10.97 -10.22 25.58
CA TYR A 366 11.08 -8.89 24.98
C TYR A 366 11.95 -7.96 25.85
N GLY A 367 11.77 -7.98 27.17
CA GLY A 367 12.58 -7.20 28.11
C GLY A 367 14.06 -7.53 28.01
N SER A 368 14.41 -8.82 27.88
CA SER A 368 15.79 -9.28 27.67
C SER A 368 16.37 -8.74 26.35
N ALA A 369 15.62 -8.86 25.26
CA ALA A 369 16.02 -8.31 23.95
C ALA A 369 16.16 -6.77 23.99
N SER A 370 15.20 -6.07 24.62
CA SER A 370 15.25 -4.61 24.83
C SER A 370 16.52 -4.21 25.59
N ALA A 371 16.90 -4.94 26.62
CA ALA A 371 18.12 -4.65 27.40
C ALA A 371 19.40 -4.77 26.56
N ILE A 372 19.47 -5.74 25.65
CA ILE A 372 20.59 -5.89 24.70
C ILE A 372 20.65 -4.67 23.76
N MET A 373 19.53 -4.33 23.15
CA MET A 373 19.46 -3.21 22.20
C MET A 373 19.83 -1.87 22.85
N ARG A 374 19.30 -1.60 24.02
CA ARG A 374 19.51 -0.34 24.75
C ARG A 374 20.94 -0.10 25.20
N ARG A 375 21.72 -1.16 25.42
CA ARG A 375 23.15 -1.00 25.74
C ARG A 375 23.91 -0.22 24.67
N HIS A 376 23.50 -0.38 23.42
CA HIS A 376 24.19 0.19 22.26
C HIS A 376 23.42 1.29 21.53
N LEU A 377 22.08 1.25 21.58
CA LEU A 377 21.18 2.11 20.82
C LEU A 377 20.45 3.14 21.69
N SER A 378 20.97 3.49 22.86
CA SER A 378 20.33 4.44 23.79
C SER A 378 20.12 5.85 23.21
N GLU A 379 20.84 6.21 22.15
CA GLU A 379 20.72 7.50 21.45
C GLU A 379 19.67 7.47 20.33
N PHE A 380 19.10 6.30 20.01
CA PHE A 380 18.17 6.11 18.92
C PHE A 380 16.76 5.74 19.43
N PRO A 381 15.70 6.20 18.76
CA PRO A 381 14.37 5.73 19.09
C PRO A 381 14.21 4.23 18.78
N ILE A 382 13.65 3.50 19.73
CA ILE A 382 13.22 2.12 19.60
C ILE A 382 11.71 2.16 19.56
N MET A 383 11.14 1.59 18.50
CA MET A 383 9.72 1.53 18.25
C MET A 383 9.31 0.10 17.88
N ASP A 384 8.12 -0.31 18.24
CA ASP A 384 7.59 -1.62 17.84
C ASP A 384 6.06 -1.57 17.71
N ALA A 385 5.53 -2.29 16.74
CA ALA A 385 4.12 -2.61 16.66
C ALA A 385 3.74 -3.49 17.85
N LEU A 386 2.94 -2.94 18.77
CA LEU A 386 2.48 -3.65 19.97
C LEU A 386 1.25 -2.97 20.57
N SER A 387 0.26 -3.76 20.93
CA SER A 387 -1.03 -3.26 21.41
C SER A 387 -1.23 -3.40 22.92
N ASP A 388 -0.32 -4.06 23.64
CA ASP A 388 -0.40 -4.21 25.08
C ASP A 388 0.36 -3.07 25.78
N TYR A 389 -0.37 -2.21 26.50
CA TYR A 389 0.17 -1.03 27.18
C TYR A 389 1.24 -1.36 28.26
N ASP A 390 1.20 -2.56 28.82
CA ASP A 390 2.14 -3.00 29.86
C ASP A 390 3.62 -2.89 29.41
N PHE A 391 3.91 -3.07 28.12
CA PHE A 391 5.28 -2.91 27.58
C PHE A 391 5.78 -1.46 27.68
N TYR A 392 4.90 -0.51 27.43
CA TYR A 392 5.24 0.90 27.58
C TYR A 392 5.35 1.31 29.05
N GLU A 393 4.40 0.88 29.89
CA GLU A 393 4.41 1.15 31.33
C GLU A 393 5.65 0.59 32.02
N ALA A 394 6.09 -0.63 31.62
CA ALA A 394 7.33 -1.23 32.08
C ALA A 394 8.59 -0.53 31.52
N GLY A 395 8.42 0.46 30.66
CA GLY A 395 9.51 1.20 30.03
C GLY A 395 10.33 0.34 29.04
N LEU A 396 9.79 -0.72 28.45
CA LEU A 396 10.49 -1.62 27.55
C LEU A 396 10.56 -1.10 26.11
N VAL A 397 9.63 -0.24 25.71
CA VAL A 397 9.59 0.43 24.41
C VAL A 397 9.46 1.94 24.62
N GLN A 398 10.09 2.74 23.77
CA GLN A 398 10.03 4.20 23.84
C GLN A 398 8.91 4.80 22.98
N THR A 399 8.73 4.23 21.80
CA THR A 399 7.71 4.65 20.84
C THR A 399 6.82 3.45 20.52
N PRO A 400 5.77 3.23 21.32
CA PRO A 400 4.83 2.16 21.06
C PRO A 400 3.99 2.53 19.84
N ILE A 401 3.67 1.52 19.01
CA ILE A 401 2.80 1.64 17.84
C ILE A 401 1.62 0.68 18.06
N PRO A 402 0.58 1.06 18.84
CA PRO A 402 -0.59 0.22 19.02
C PRO A 402 -1.43 0.12 17.76
N ALA A 403 -2.09 -1.02 17.59
CA ALA A 403 -3.13 -1.19 16.60
C ALA A 403 -4.28 -0.18 16.84
N ALA A 404 -4.91 0.28 15.77
CA ALA A 404 -5.92 1.33 15.84
C ALA A 404 -7.13 0.98 16.72
N ASP A 405 -7.45 -0.32 16.87
CA ASP A 405 -8.50 -0.85 17.74
C ASP A 405 -8.06 -1.04 19.21
N SER A 406 -6.79 -0.84 19.52
CA SER A 406 -6.19 -1.03 20.84
C SER A 406 -5.50 0.25 21.34
N ILE A 407 -5.76 1.40 20.73
CA ILE A 407 -5.04 2.65 20.99
C ILE A 407 -5.50 3.40 22.25
N GLU A 408 -6.72 3.13 22.77
CA GLU A 408 -7.31 3.88 23.85
C GLU A 408 -6.45 3.98 25.12
N PRO A 409 -5.83 2.91 25.66
CA PRO A 409 -4.98 3.01 26.85
C PRO A 409 -3.82 3.98 26.68
N PHE A 410 -3.27 4.06 25.47
CA PHE A 410 -2.16 4.97 25.16
C PHE A 410 -2.62 6.42 25.06
N LEU A 411 -3.83 6.68 24.52
CA LEU A 411 -4.43 8.00 24.47
C LEU A 411 -4.83 8.50 25.87
N GLU A 412 -5.45 7.66 26.68
CA GLU A 412 -5.87 7.98 28.06
C GLU A 412 -4.67 8.37 28.94
N ASN A 413 -3.54 7.67 28.77
CA ASN A 413 -2.30 7.93 29.48
C ASN A 413 -1.43 9.00 28.77
N ARG A 414 -1.92 9.61 27.68
CA ARG A 414 -1.24 10.71 26.96
C ARG A 414 0.19 10.38 26.57
N VAL A 415 0.40 9.19 26.03
CA VAL A 415 1.72 8.77 25.55
C VAL A 415 2.25 9.79 24.54
N PRO A 416 3.43 10.39 24.76
CA PRO A 416 3.96 11.40 23.87
C PRO A 416 4.45 10.78 22.56
N ASN A 417 4.33 11.52 21.46
CA ASN A 417 4.74 11.09 20.11
C ASN A 417 4.15 9.73 19.70
N LEU A 418 2.90 9.50 20.08
CA LEU A 418 2.20 8.24 19.82
C LEU A 418 2.08 7.98 18.30
N TRP A 419 2.29 6.74 17.92
CA TRP A 419 2.04 6.20 16.60
C TRP A 419 0.83 5.27 16.63
N THR A 420 0.42 4.79 15.46
CA THR A 420 -0.57 3.73 15.34
C THR A 420 -0.39 2.98 14.02
N TYR A 421 -0.97 1.78 13.94
CA TYR A 421 -1.04 0.99 12.72
C TYR A 421 -2.43 0.34 12.57
N TYR A 422 -2.71 -0.18 11.41
CA TYR A 422 -3.70 -1.21 11.18
C TYR A 422 -3.13 -2.30 10.27
N CYS A 423 -3.73 -3.47 10.34
CA CYS A 423 -3.47 -4.59 9.45
C CYS A 423 -4.76 -5.42 9.27
N SER A 424 -4.63 -6.67 8.84
CA SER A 424 -5.77 -7.60 8.67
C SER A 424 -6.60 -7.84 9.93
N GLY A 425 -6.03 -7.64 11.12
CA GLY A 425 -6.74 -7.79 12.38
C GLY A 425 -7.72 -6.66 12.69
N GLN A 426 -7.52 -5.47 12.15
CA GLN A 426 -8.34 -4.28 12.42
C GLN A 426 -9.47 -4.15 11.38
N ASP A 427 -10.34 -5.15 11.30
CA ASP A 427 -11.40 -5.26 10.28
C ASP A 427 -12.71 -4.56 10.66
N ARG A 428 -12.87 -4.09 11.93
CA ARG A 428 -14.12 -3.50 12.45
C ARG A 428 -13.88 -2.20 13.19
N ASP A 429 -14.87 -1.32 13.11
CA ASP A 429 -15.03 -0.09 13.90
C ASP A 429 -13.87 0.91 13.85
N VAL A 430 -12.87 0.69 13.02
CA VAL A 430 -11.70 1.54 12.81
C VAL A 430 -11.49 1.84 11.33
N SER A 431 -10.65 2.81 11.02
CA SER A 431 -10.17 3.04 9.65
C SER A 431 -9.34 1.86 9.18
N ASN A 432 -9.59 1.44 7.95
CA ASN A 432 -8.78 0.47 7.23
C ASN A 432 -9.04 0.60 5.72
N ARG A 433 -8.30 -0.15 4.89
CA ARG A 433 -8.36 -0.09 3.43
C ARG A 433 -8.78 -1.39 2.77
N PHE A 434 -9.52 -2.26 3.47
CA PHE A 434 -10.03 -3.49 2.87
C PHE A 434 -10.84 -3.21 1.60
N ILE A 435 -10.65 -4.07 0.59
CA ILE A 435 -11.24 -3.88 -0.73
C ILE A 435 -12.76 -3.87 -0.73
N CYS A 436 -13.38 -4.53 0.24
CA CYS A 436 -14.84 -4.56 0.43
C CYS A 436 -15.40 -3.31 1.12
N GLN A 437 -14.56 -2.48 1.73
CA GLN A 437 -14.97 -1.29 2.48
C GLN A 437 -15.08 -0.06 1.59
N PRO A 438 -15.90 0.94 1.95
CA PRO A 438 -15.89 2.25 1.29
C PRO A 438 -14.53 2.91 1.43
N SER A 439 -13.99 3.48 0.36
CA SER A 439 -12.71 4.19 0.39
C SER A 439 -12.69 5.39 1.36
N ALA A 440 -13.86 5.92 1.71
CA ALA A 440 -14.02 6.94 2.74
C ALA A 440 -13.49 6.49 4.12
N ARG A 441 -13.53 5.20 4.45
CA ARG A 441 -12.96 4.67 5.70
C ARG A 441 -11.45 4.85 5.78
N HIS A 442 -10.77 4.70 4.66
CA HIS A 442 -9.36 5.00 4.60
C HIS A 442 -9.10 6.51 4.55
N ARG A 443 -9.88 7.24 3.78
CA ARG A 443 -9.73 8.71 3.64
C ARG A 443 -9.83 9.46 4.98
N ILE A 444 -10.68 8.99 5.91
CA ILE A 444 -10.87 9.61 7.22
C ILE A 444 -9.66 9.44 8.15
N LEU A 445 -8.76 8.51 7.87
CA LEU A 445 -7.58 8.20 8.70
C LEU A 445 -6.77 9.47 8.99
N GLY A 446 -6.47 10.29 7.96
CA GLY A 446 -5.71 11.52 8.14
C GLY A 446 -6.32 12.48 9.16
N PHE A 447 -7.66 12.60 9.18
CA PHE A 447 -8.39 13.41 10.17
C PHE A 447 -8.30 12.80 11.58
N GLN A 448 -8.33 11.48 11.70
CA GLN A 448 -8.19 10.78 12.98
C GLN A 448 -6.78 10.96 13.54
N LEU A 449 -5.74 10.78 12.71
CA LEU A 449 -4.35 11.00 13.10
C LEU A 449 -4.14 12.44 13.60
N TYR A 450 -4.65 13.43 12.88
CA TYR A 450 -4.60 14.83 13.28
C TYR A 450 -5.35 15.08 14.61
N LYS A 451 -6.60 14.62 14.73
CA LYS A 451 -7.45 14.79 15.91
C LYS A 451 -6.77 14.26 17.18
N HIS A 452 -6.15 13.10 17.09
CA HIS A 452 -5.50 12.43 18.22
C HIS A 452 -4.03 12.78 18.35
N GLN A 453 -3.50 13.73 17.55
CA GLN A 453 -2.11 14.17 17.57
C GLN A 453 -1.10 13.04 17.37
N ILE A 454 -1.47 12.06 16.57
CA ILE A 454 -0.61 10.93 16.22
C ILE A 454 0.56 11.44 15.36
N ARG A 455 1.76 10.99 15.67
CA ARG A 455 3.01 11.45 15.05
C ARG A 455 3.54 10.52 13.97
N GLY A 456 3.08 9.29 13.95
CA GLY A 456 3.48 8.34 12.93
C GLY A 456 2.40 7.29 12.64
N PHE A 457 2.46 6.77 11.43
CA PHE A 457 1.59 5.69 10.97
C PHE A 457 2.43 4.61 10.31
N LEU A 458 2.14 3.36 10.66
CA LEU A 458 2.81 2.19 10.13
C LEU A 458 1.80 1.27 9.44
N HIS A 459 2.22 0.69 8.31
CA HIS A 459 1.56 -0.47 7.71
C HIS A 459 2.62 -1.51 7.31
N TRP A 460 2.32 -2.79 7.50
CA TRP A 460 3.28 -3.88 7.34
C TRP A 460 3.59 -4.26 5.89
N GLY A 461 2.75 -3.88 4.93
CA GLY A 461 2.88 -4.34 3.56
C GLY A 461 2.65 -3.26 2.51
N PHE A 462 3.75 -2.75 1.89
CA PHE A 462 3.70 -1.97 0.67
C PHE A 462 3.64 -2.86 -0.58
N ASN A 463 4.42 -3.95 -0.57
CA ASN A 463 4.57 -4.85 -1.71
C ASN A 463 4.82 -6.31 -1.25
N PHE A 464 3.92 -6.85 -0.44
CA PHE A 464 4.06 -8.21 0.06
C PHE A 464 3.47 -9.21 -0.95
N TYR A 465 4.32 -10.04 -1.58
CA TYR A 465 3.96 -10.95 -2.68
C TYR A 465 4.16 -12.42 -2.30
N TYR A 466 3.78 -12.78 -1.08
CA TYR A 466 3.78 -14.15 -0.59
C TYR A 466 2.40 -14.53 -0.05
N SER A 467 2.13 -15.84 -0.03
CA SER A 467 1.05 -16.40 0.75
C SER A 467 1.30 -16.21 2.24
N GLN A 468 0.29 -16.42 3.06
CA GLN A 468 0.40 -16.35 4.51
C GLN A 468 1.61 -17.14 5.04
N ASN A 469 2.30 -16.57 6.03
CA ASN A 469 3.54 -17.08 6.60
C ASN A 469 4.67 -17.27 5.57
N SER A 470 4.63 -16.56 4.47
CA SER A 470 5.62 -16.61 3.37
C SER A 470 5.87 -18.04 2.84
N ALA A 471 4.83 -18.88 2.82
CA ALA A 471 4.96 -20.28 2.44
C ALA A 471 5.37 -20.46 0.97
N PHE A 472 4.87 -19.61 0.07
CA PHE A 472 5.23 -19.58 -1.35
C PHE A 472 4.93 -18.20 -1.98
N PRO A 473 5.60 -17.82 -3.08
CA PRO A 473 5.29 -16.59 -3.80
C PRO A 473 3.91 -16.65 -4.46
N ILE A 474 3.22 -15.52 -4.52
CA ILE A 474 1.95 -15.35 -5.23
C ILE A 474 2.01 -14.18 -6.21
N ASP A 475 1.11 -14.22 -7.20
CA ASP A 475 0.75 -13.05 -8.01
C ASP A 475 -0.46 -12.37 -7.36
N PRO A 476 -0.29 -11.24 -6.64
CA PRO A 476 -1.37 -10.62 -5.88
C PRO A 476 -2.49 -10.06 -6.76
N TYR A 477 -2.27 -9.96 -8.08
CA TYR A 477 -3.27 -9.46 -9.04
C TYR A 477 -4.08 -10.57 -9.73
N ARG A 478 -3.68 -11.83 -9.58
CA ARG A 478 -4.31 -12.99 -10.23
C ARG A 478 -4.69 -14.11 -9.28
N VAL A 479 -3.98 -14.19 -8.17
CA VAL A 479 -4.27 -15.16 -7.12
C VAL A 479 -5.25 -14.54 -6.17
N THR A 480 -6.26 -15.31 -5.78
CA THR A 480 -7.28 -14.86 -4.87
C THR A 480 -6.81 -14.94 -3.42
N ASP A 481 -7.54 -14.30 -2.53
CA ASP A 481 -7.30 -14.31 -1.09
C ASP A 481 -7.41 -15.69 -0.44
N GLY A 482 -7.85 -16.71 -1.17
CA GLY A 482 -7.91 -18.08 -0.69
C GLY A 482 -6.57 -18.65 -0.21
N HIS A 483 -5.46 -17.97 -0.52
CA HIS A 483 -4.13 -18.25 0.02
C HIS A 483 -3.82 -17.53 1.35
N TYR A 484 -4.68 -16.61 1.75
CA TYR A 484 -4.70 -15.94 3.04
C TYR A 484 -6.01 -16.24 3.76
N TRP A 485 -6.00 -16.26 5.09
CA TRP A 485 -7.24 -16.33 5.87
C TRP A 485 -7.81 -14.94 6.17
N VAL A 486 -7.23 -13.93 5.59
CA VAL A 486 -7.59 -12.54 5.78
C VAL A 486 -8.23 -11.99 4.51
N PRO A 487 -9.14 -11.03 4.64
CA PRO A 487 -9.76 -10.38 3.50
C PRO A 487 -8.76 -9.65 2.60
N ALA A 488 -9.12 -9.53 1.32
CA ALA A 488 -8.37 -8.73 0.38
C ALA A 488 -8.25 -7.25 0.78
N GLY A 489 -7.14 -6.66 0.42
CA GLY A 489 -6.89 -5.23 0.64
C GLY A 489 -6.05 -4.93 1.88
N ASP A 490 -5.49 -5.96 2.50
CA ASP A 490 -4.57 -5.80 3.62
C ASP A 490 -3.11 -6.03 3.20
#